data_d0e10e30e423f2e696e1d4cf83bec0ea
#
_entry.id   d0e10e30e423f2e696e1d4cf83bec0ea
#
_cell.length_a   1.000
_cell.length_b   1.000
_cell.length_c   1.000
_cell.angle_alpha   90.00
_cell.angle_beta   90.00
_cell.angle_gamma   90.00
#
_symmetry.space_group_name_H-M   'P 1'
#
loop_
_entity.id
_entity.type
_entity.pdbx_description
1 polymer ?
#
loop_
_entity_poly.entity_id
_entity_poly.type
_entity_poly.pdbx_seq_one_letter_code
_entity_poly.pdbx_strand_id
1 'polypeptide(L)'
;MIDRSMRGIFPVLAMPFDAEGDIVVEDLQREVDWIAGHGIPGVAIALGSEVYKLSDEERAFVLKTVVEAAKGRLKVVMNTGHEGTGVSVDYAKSAQDLGASALMIKPPSFTQLPAADVTAYYVAIAEAIDIPIFMQDVGRSEEHTSELQSHLNL
;
A
#
# COMPACT_ATOMS: atom_id res chain seq x y z
N MET A 1 -10.32 11.29 11.77
CA MET A 1 -9.95 10.89 13.17
C MET A 1 -8.97 9.73 13.07
N ILE A 2 -7.80 9.79 13.70
CA ILE A 2 -6.84 8.67 13.63
C ILE A 2 -7.45 7.45 14.30
N ASP A 3 -7.67 6.39 13.53
CA ASP A 3 -8.12 5.11 14.09
C ASP A 3 -6.97 4.45 14.89
N ARG A 4 -7.02 4.61 16.21
CA ARG A 4 -6.05 4.02 17.13
C ARG A 4 -6.14 2.48 17.20
N SER A 5 -7.11 1.86 16.52
CA SER A 5 -7.23 0.40 16.42
C SER A 5 -6.22 -0.22 15.46
N MET A 6 -5.66 0.57 14.55
CA MET A 6 -4.63 0.10 13.61
C MET A 6 -3.26 0.02 14.28
N ARG A 7 -3.02 -1.07 14.99
CA ARG A 7 -1.78 -1.36 15.70
C ARG A 7 -1.29 -2.76 15.36
N GLY A 8 0.02 -2.96 15.46
CA GLY A 8 0.65 -4.25 15.23
C GLY A 8 1.36 -4.31 13.88
N ILE A 9 1.58 -5.53 13.41
CA ILE A 9 2.29 -5.80 12.16
C ILE A 9 1.27 -5.93 11.04
N PHE A 10 1.54 -5.28 9.92
CA PHE A 10 0.80 -5.39 8.67
C PHE A 10 1.75 -5.94 7.61
N PRO A 11 1.86 -7.26 7.45
CA PRO A 11 2.71 -7.85 6.42
C PRO A 11 2.24 -7.40 5.04
N VAL A 12 3.20 -7.18 4.15
CA VAL A 12 2.92 -6.89 2.75
C VAL A 12 2.72 -8.22 2.05
N LEU A 13 1.55 -8.38 1.41
CA LEU A 13 1.23 -9.59 0.65
C LEU A 13 2.17 -9.77 -0.53
N ALA A 14 2.61 -10.99 -0.78
CA ALA A 14 3.24 -11.34 -2.04
C ALA A 14 2.16 -11.43 -3.13
N MET A 15 2.45 -10.95 -4.35
CA MET A 15 1.52 -11.12 -5.47
C MET A 15 1.86 -12.42 -6.20
N PRO A 16 1.00 -13.44 -6.11
CA PRO A 16 1.24 -14.69 -6.80
C PRO A 16 0.86 -14.56 -8.28
N PHE A 17 1.84 -14.76 -9.15
CA PHE A 17 1.66 -14.83 -10.58
C PHE A 17 1.97 -16.24 -11.08
N ASP A 18 1.24 -16.69 -12.10
CA ASP A 18 1.58 -17.90 -12.84
C ASP A 18 2.67 -17.64 -13.90
N ALA A 19 2.96 -18.65 -14.71
CA ALA A 19 3.99 -18.58 -15.74
C ALA A 19 3.61 -17.64 -16.91
N GLU A 20 2.35 -17.39 -17.08
CA GLU A 20 1.76 -16.50 -18.09
C GLU A 20 1.72 -15.04 -17.61
N GLY A 21 1.88 -14.82 -16.30
CA GLY A 21 1.85 -13.51 -15.64
C GLY A 21 0.47 -13.13 -15.09
N ASP A 22 -0.46 -14.07 -15.08
CA ASP A 22 -1.80 -13.86 -14.52
C ASP A 22 -1.79 -14.04 -12.98
N ILE A 23 -2.66 -13.31 -12.29
CA ILE A 23 -2.77 -13.38 -10.83
C ILE A 23 -3.45 -14.67 -10.39
N VAL A 24 -2.77 -15.47 -9.56
CA VAL A 24 -3.30 -16.73 -9.01
C VAL A 24 -4.16 -16.43 -7.78
N VAL A 25 -5.46 -16.30 -8.01
CA VAL A 25 -6.44 -15.88 -6.98
C VAL A 25 -6.46 -16.80 -5.76
N GLU A 26 -6.42 -18.11 -5.99
CA GLU A 26 -6.46 -19.12 -4.92
C GLU A 26 -5.25 -19.01 -3.98
N ASP A 27 -4.09 -18.67 -4.51
CA ASP A 27 -2.86 -18.50 -3.71
C ASP A 27 -2.92 -17.21 -2.91
N LEU A 28 -3.41 -16.12 -3.51
CA LEU A 28 -3.64 -14.86 -2.80
C LEU A 28 -4.65 -15.03 -1.66
N GLN A 29 -5.76 -15.72 -1.88
CA GLN A 29 -6.75 -16.01 -0.85
C GLN A 29 -6.19 -16.90 0.26
N ARG A 30 -5.36 -17.89 -0.08
CA ARG A 30 -4.70 -18.78 0.87
C ARG A 30 -3.71 -18.03 1.77
N GLU A 31 -2.95 -17.09 1.19
CA GLU A 31 -2.05 -16.21 1.95
C GLU A 31 -2.82 -15.37 2.96
N VAL A 32 -3.93 -14.73 2.54
CA VAL A 32 -4.81 -13.93 3.42
C VAL A 32 -5.40 -14.80 4.54
N ASP A 33 -5.89 -15.98 4.23
CA ASP A 33 -6.46 -16.91 5.22
C ASP A 33 -5.39 -17.39 6.22
N TRP A 34 -4.19 -17.67 5.76
CA TRP A 34 -3.07 -18.06 6.62
C TRP A 34 -2.72 -16.94 7.60
N ILE A 35 -2.57 -15.72 7.13
CA ILE A 35 -2.28 -14.55 7.97
C ILE A 35 -3.39 -14.34 9.00
N ALA A 36 -4.65 -14.43 8.60
CA ALA A 36 -5.79 -14.28 9.50
C ALA A 36 -5.81 -15.33 10.62
N GLY A 37 -5.32 -16.54 10.33
CA GLY A 37 -5.21 -17.64 11.31
C GLY A 37 -4.13 -17.42 12.38
N HIS A 38 -3.22 -16.46 12.18
CA HIS A 38 -2.10 -16.21 13.11
C HIS A 38 -2.30 -14.99 14.04
N GLY A 39 -3.53 -14.45 14.11
CA GLY A 39 -3.85 -13.33 15.01
C GLY A 39 -3.20 -12.00 14.60
N ILE A 40 -2.78 -11.88 13.35
CA ILE A 40 -2.22 -10.65 12.78
C ILE A 40 -3.38 -9.69 12.49
N PRO A 41 -3.25 -8.37 12.81
CA PRO A 41 -4.39 -7.44 12.75
C PRO A 41 -4.76 -6.99 11.34
N GLY A 42 -3.86 -7.13 10.37
CA GLY A 42 -4.12 -6.71 9.00
C GLY A 42 -3.02 -7.05 8.03
N VAL A 43 -3.23 -6.70 6.79
CA VAL A 43 -2.31 -6.91 5.66
C VAL A 43 -2.18 -5.64 4.82
N ALA A 44 -1.11 -5.53 4.05
CA ALA A 44 -0.91 -4.42 3.13
C ALA A 44 -0.70 -4.94 1.69
N ILE A 45 -1.35 -4.29 0.75
CA ILE A 45 -1.06 -4.38 -0.69
C ILE A 45 -0.25 -3.13 -1.02
N ALA A 46 1.06 -3.29 -1.12
CA ALA A 46 2.00 -2.17 -1.19
C ALA A 46 3.09 -2.40 -2.24
N LEU A 47 4.18 -1.65 -2.18
CA LEU A 47 5.27 -1.77 -3.15
C LEU A 47 5.86 -3.19 -3.21
N GLY A 48 5.95 -3.88 -2.06
CA GLY A 48 6.40 -5.27 -2.00
C GLY A 48 5.43 -6.27 -2.65
N SER A 49 4.15 -5.90 -2.82
CA SER A 49 3.18 -6.67 -3.62
C SER A 49 3.30 -6.37 -5.12
N GLU A 50 4.31 -5.66 -5.54
CA GLU A 50 4.52 -5.26 -6.94
C GLU A 50 3.33 -4.46 -7.56
N VAL A 51 2.54 -3.80 -6.70
CA VAL A 51 1.33 -3.08 -7.06
C VAL A 51 1.51 -2.08 -8.22
N TYR A 52 2.72 -1.56 -8.40
CA TYR A 52 3.08 -0.65 -9.49
C TYR A 52 3.18 -1.34 -10.87
N LYS A 53 3.18 -2.67 -10.91
CA LYS A 53 3.16 -3.45 -12.15
C LYS A 53 1.73 -3.82 -12.59
N LEU A 54 0.76 -3.65 -11.71
CA LEU A 54 -0.63 -3.98 -11.98
C LEU A 54 -1.32 -2.88 -12.77
N SER A 55 -2.18 -3.26 -13.70
CA SER A 55 -3.14 -2.36 -14.33
C SER A 55 -4.15 -1.81 -13.30
N ASP A 56 -4.93 -0.81 -13.68
CA ASP A 56 -5.95 -0.23 -12.81
C ASP A 56 -7.04 -1.26 -12.45
N GLU A 57 -7.42 -2.09 -13.42
CA GLU A 57 -8.38 -3.18 -13.25
C GLU A 57 -7.84 -4.25 -12.30
N GLU A 58 -6.58 -4.66 -12.46
CA GLU A 58 -5.93 -5.63 -11.58
C GLU A 58 -5.78 -5.10 -10.17
N ARG A 59 -5.44 -3.82 -9.99
CA ARG A 59 -5.36 -3.18 -8.66
C ARG A 59 -6.70 -3.25 -7.93
N ALA A 60 -7.79 -2.91 -8.61
CA ALA A 60 -9.14 -2.97 -8.07
C ALA A 60 -9.56 -4.42 -7.77
N PHE A 61 -9.27 -5.33 -8.68
CA PHE A 61 -9.54 -6.76 -8.55
C PHE A 61 -8.81 -7.38 -7.34
N VAL A 62 -7.50 -7.13 -7.20
CA VAL A 62 -6.69 -7.61 -6.08
C VAL A 62 -7.23 -7.08 -4.75
N LEU A 63 -7.48 -5.78 -4.65
CA LEU A 63 -8.01 -5.20 -3.42
C LEU A 63 -9.34 -5.85 -3.03
N LYS A 64 -10.27 -5.97 -3.97
CA LYS A 64 -11.57 -6.62 -3.75
C LYS A 64 -11.39 -8.06 -3.28
N THR A 65 -10.54 -8.83 -3.95
CA THR A 65 -10.24 -10.23 -3.59
C THR A 65 -9.71 -10.35 -2.17
N VAL A 66 -8.77 -9.48 -1.77
CA VAL A 66 -8.19 -9.49 -0.42
C VAL A 66 -9.21 -9.08 0.63
N VAL A 67 -10.02 -8.05 0.37
CA VAL A 67 -11.08 -7.61 1.29
C VAL A 67 -12.12 -8.72 1.49
N GLU A 68 -12.55 -9.38 0.42
CA GLU A 68 -13.48 -10.51 0.48
C GLU A 68 -12.88 -11.72 1.22
N ALA A 69 -11.63 -12.07 0.97
CA ALA A 69 -10.94 -13.16 1.66
C ALA A 69 -10.71 -12.84 3.15
N ALA A 70 -10.43 -11.59 3.49
CA ALA A 70 -10.26 -11.15 4.87
C ALA A 70 -11.53 -11.34 5.71
N LYS A 71 -12.72 -11.24 5.14
CA LYS A 71 -14.02 -11.44 5.81
C LYS A 71 -14.15 -10.65 7.13
N GLY A 72 -13.60 -9.44 7.17
CA GLY A 72 -13.57 -8.60 8.36
C GLY A 72 -12.59 -9.04 9.48
N ARG A 73 -11.84 -10.13 9.28
CA ARG A 73 -10.83 -10.61 10.24
C ARG A 73 -9.55 -9.77 10.25
N LEU A 74 -9.24 -9.16 9.11
CA LEU A 74 -8.04 -8.36 8.88
C LEU A 74 -8.40 -6.95 8.43
N LYS A 75 -7.63 -5.98 8.86
CA LYS A 75 -7.61 -4.66 8.24
C LYS A 75 -6.80 -4.73 6.95
N VAL A 76 -7.31 -4.16 5.86
CA VAL A 76 -6.63 -4.15 4.56
C VAL A 76 -6.12 -2.75 4.26
N VAL A 77 -4.82 -2.63 4.05
CA VAL A 77 -4.15 -1.37 3.69
C VAL A 77 -3.79 -1.43 2.20
N MET A 78 -4.18 -0.42 1.42
CA MET A 78 -3.91 -0.38 -0.02
C MET A 78 -2.95 0.76 -0.37
N ASN A 79 -1.94 0.44 -1.20
CA ASN A 79 -1.11 1.48 -1.79
C ASN A 79 -1.87 2.20 -2.92
N THR A 80 -1.96 3.52 -2.80
CA THR A 80 -2.60 4.40 -3.79
C THR A 80 -1.69 5.54 -4.25
N GLY A 81 -0.39 5.47 -3.91
CA GLY A 81 0.59 6.46 -4.34
C GLY A 81 0.79 6.42 -5.86
N HIS A 82 0.83 7.61 -6.47
CA HIS A 82 1.10 7.82 -7.88
C HIS A 82 1.82 9.15 -8.07
N GLU A 83 2.57 9.29 -9.18
CA GLU A 83 3.30 10.54 -9.48
C GLU A 83 2.35 11.72 -9.79
N GLY A 84 1.16 11.45 -10.30
CA GLY A 84 0.10 12.45 -10.53
C GLY A 84 -0.88 12.52 -9.36
N THR A 85 -1.05 13.70 -8.76
CA THR A 85 -1.96 13.92 -7.63
C THR A 85 -3.40 13.49 -7.93
N GLY A 86 -3.94 13.86 -9.10
CA GLY A 86 -5.30 13.49 -9.49
C GLY A 86 -5.51 11.97 -9.56
N VAL A 87 -4.55 11.24 -10.14
CA VAL A 87 -4.58 9.78 -10.23
C VAL A 87 -4.55 9.15 -8.82
N SER A 88 -3.69 9.68 -7.93
CA SER A 88 -3.62 9.20 -6.56
C SER A 88 -4.92 9.43 -5.78
N VAL A 89 -5.60 10.55 -6.03
CA VAL A 89 -6.94 10.85 -5.47
C VAL A 89 -7.98 9.86 -5.98
N ASP A 90 -7.97 9.55 -7.28
CA ASP A 90 -8.92 8.60 -7.88
C ASP A 90 -8.68 7.17 -7.34
N TYR A 91 -7.42 6.77 -7.22
CA TYR A 91 -7.07 5.49 -6.57
C TYR A 91 -7.50 5.44 -5.10
N ALA A 92 -7.33 6.55 -4.37
CA ALA A 92 -7.71 6.64 -2.97
C ALA A 92 -9.22 6.45 -2.77
N LYS A 93 -10.03 7.12 -3.58
CA LYS A 93 -11.50 6.97 -3.58
C LYS A 93 -11.91 5.55 -3.93
N SER A 94 -11.38 5.01 -5.02
CA SER A 94 -11.64 3.64 -5.44
C SER A 94 -11.28 2.63 -4.34
N ALA A 95 -10.14 2.79 -3.70
CA ALA A 95 -9.72 1.91 -2.62
C ALA A 95 -10.66 1.98 -1.39
N GLN A 96 -11.09 3.16 -1.02
CA GLN A 96 -12.09 3.34 0.04
C GLN A 96 -13.41 2.65 -0.30
N ASP A 97 -13.92 2.87 -1.52
CA ASP A 97 -15.18 2.30 -2.00
C ASP A 97 -15.13 0.77 -2.07
N LEU A 98 -13.95 0.20 -2.36
CA LEU A 98 -13.71 -1.24 -2.38
C LEU A 98 -13.46 -1.85 -0.99
N GLY A 99 -13.44 -1.04 0.07
CA GLY A 99 -13.39 -1.53 1.44
C GLY A 99 -12.00 -1.57 2.07
N ALA A 100 -11.03 -0.84 1.53
CA ALA A 100 -9.76 -0.65 2.21
C ALA A 100 -9.97 0.00 3.59
N SER A 101 -9.23 -0.47 4.58
CA SER A 101 -9.30 0.07 5.96
C SER A 101 -8.41 1.30 6.14
N ALA A 102 -7.38 1.43 5.33
CA ALA A 102 -6.46 2.55 5.29
C ALA A 102 -5.70 2.56 3.97
N LEU A 103 -5.02 3.65 3.69
CA LEU A 103 -4.12 3.77 2.56
C LEU A 103 -2.66 3.80 3.02
N MET A 104 -1.76 3.33 2.17
CA MET A 104 -0.31 3.51 2.31
C MET A 104 0.19 4.28 1.10
N ILE A 105 0.76 5.46 1.31
CA ILE A 105 1.07 6.38 0.22
C ILE A 105 2.52 6.82 0.32
N LYS A 106 3.30 6.50 -0.72
CA LYS A 106 4.59 7.12 -0.98
C LYS A 106 4.35 8.41 -1.77
N PRO A 107 5.02 9.52 -1.43
CA PRO A 107 4.90 10.74 -2.22
C PRO A 107 5.53 10.55 -3.61
N PRO A 108 5.18 11.40 -4.58
CA PRO A 108 5.85 11.41 -5.86
C PRO A 108 7.36 11.50 -5.71
N SER A 109 8.09 10.67 -6.44
CA SER A 109 9.55 10.50 -6.24
C SER A 109 10.36 10.51 -7.52
N PHE A 110 9.73 10.71 -8.65
CA PHE A 110 10.40 10.78 -9.95
C PHE A 110 11.33 12.01 -10.03
N THR A 111 10.91 13.12 -9.42
CA THR A 111 11.71 14.33 -9.22
C THR A 111 11.66 14.75 -7.77
N GLN A 112 12.69 15.46 -7.31
CA GLN A 112 12.67 16.03 -5.97
C GLN A 112 11.67 17.18 -5.94
N LEU A 113 10.63 17.04 -5.11
CA LEU A 113 9.60 18.04 -4.94
C LEU A 113 9.89 18.94 -3.72
N PRO A 114 9.52 20.23 -3.79
CA PRO A 114 9.48 21.11 -2.61
C PRO A 114 8.53 20.54 -1.55
N ALA A 115 8.85 20.76 -0.27
CA ALA A 115 8.01 20.28 0.84
C ALA A 115 6.56 20.77 0.79
N ALA A 116 6.34 21.99 0.26
CA ALA A 116 5.00 22.53 0.07
C ALA A 116 4.16 21.70 -0.93
N ASP A 117 4.78 21.21 -2.02
CA ASP A 117 4.10 20.41 -3.02
C ASP A 117 3.79 19.00 -2.49
N VAL A 118 4.72 18.41 -1.73
CA VAL A 118 4.47 17.14 -1.03
C VAL A 118 3.31 17.29 -0.02
N THR A 119 3.27 18.39 0.72
CA THR A 119 2.16 18.69 1.63
C THR A 119 0.84 18.81 0.88
N ALA A 120 0.81 19.59 -0.21
CA ALA A 120 -0.38 19.77 -1.03
C ALA A 120 -0.89 18.44 -1.63
N TYR A 121 0.02 17.57 -2.03
CA TYR A 121 -0.31 16.22 -2.50
C TYR A 121 -1.07 15.40 -1.45
N TYR A 122 -0.54 15.32 -0.22
CA TYR A 122 -1.21 14.58 0.86
C TYR A 122 -2.53 15.23 1.30
N VAL A 123 -2.59 16.55 1.33
CA VAL A 123 -3.82 17.28 1.68
C VAL A 123 -4.92 16.97 0.67
N ALA A 124 -4.61 17.03 -0.65
CA ALA A 124 -5.59 16.74 -1.69
C ALA A 124 -6.17 15.32 -1.58
N ILE A 125 -5.35 14.34 -1.21
CA ILE A 125 -5.82 12.97 -1.00
C ILE A 125 -6.65 12.86 0.27
N ALA A 126 -6.17 13.45 1.38
CA ALA A 126 -6.85 13.38 2.67
C ALA A 126 -8.21 14.07 2.69
N GLU A 127 -8.39 15.13 1.89
CA GLU A 127 -9.69 15.81 1.72
C GLU A 127 -10.69 15.02 0.88
N ALA A 128 -10.22 14.01 0.13
CA ALA A 128 -11.04 13.24 -0.79
C ALA A 128 -11.60 11.95 -0.20
N ILE A 129 -11.14 11.53 0.99
CA ILE A 129 -11.45 10.24 1.63
C ILE A 129 -11.67 10.39 3.13
N ASP A 130 -12.30 9.39 3.74
CA ASP A 130 -12.57 9.33 5.19
C ASP A 130 -11.66 8.34 5.94
N ILE A 131 -10.92 7.47 5.21
CA ILE A 131 -10.05 6.46 5.82
C ILE A 131 -8.63 7.01 6.07
N PRO A 132 -7.89 6.49 7.08
CA PRO A 132 -6.57 6.99 7.43
C PRO A 132 -5.51 6.71 6.37
N ILE A 133 -4.47 7.55 6.34
CA ILE A 133 -3.32 7.44 5.45
C ILE A 133 -2.06 7.12 6.27
N PHE A 134 -1.34 6.07 5.90
CA PHE A 134 0.04 5.85 6.27
C PHE A 134 0.95 6.54 5.26
N MET A 135 1.64 7.59 5.67
CA MET A 135 2.67 8.23 4.84
C MET A 135 3.91 7.35 4.84
N GLN A 136 4.31 6.87 3.67
CA GLN A 136 5.47 6.00 3.51
C GLN A 136 6.67 6.83 3.08
N ASP A 137 7.59 7.05 4.02
CA ASP A 137 8.90 7.62 3.72
C ASP A 137 9.85 6.47 3.38
N VAL A 138 10.00 6.21 2.09
CA VAL A 138 10.96 5.24 1.57
C VAL A 138 12.04 6.05 0.88
N GLY A 139 13.15 6.26 1.58
CA GLY A 139 14.35 6.85 0.99
C GLY A 139 14.80 6.04 -0.22
N ARG A 140 15.45 6.66 -1.17
CA ARG A 140 16.16 5.94 -2.23
C ARG A 140 17.14 4.99 -1.57
N SER A 141 17.07 3.71 -1.87
CA SER A 141 17.88 2.64 -1.28
C SER A 141 19.41 2.88 -1.37
N GLU A 142 19.84 3.78 -2.23
CA GLU A 142 21.23 4.18 -2.39
C GLU A 142 21.74 5.10 -1.28
N GLU A 143 20.89 5.91 -0.66
CA GLU A 143 21.32 6.83 0.42
C GLU A 143 21.48 6.10 1.75
N HIS A 144 20.63 5.14 2.06
CA HIS A 144 20.73 4.36 3.30
C HIS A 144 21.92 3.37 3.30
N THR A 145 22.29 2.82 2.14
CA THR A 145 23.48 1.96 2.03
C THR A 145 24.77 2.75 2.14
N SER A 146 24.83 3.98 1.66
CA SER A 146 26.03 4.81 1.75
C SER A 146 26.29 5.32 3.20
N GLU A 147 25.25 5.64 3.96
CA GLU A 147 25.38 6.03 5.37
C GLU A 147 25.82 4.84 6.25
N LEU A 148 25.21 3.66 6.05
CA LEU A 148 25.63 2.46 6.77
C LEU A 148 27.07 2.03 6.43
N GLN A 149 27.48 2.16 5.17
CA GLN A 149 28.85 1.87 4.77
C GLN A 149 29.87 2.89 5.30
N SER A 150 29.49 4.17 5.44
CA SER A 150 30.38 5.17 6.02
C SER A 150 30.65 4.96 7.52
N HIS A 151 29.73 4.31 8.24
CA HIS A 151 29.90 3.94 9.65
C HIS A 151 30.64 2.61 9.87
N LEU A 152 30.79 1.78 8.83
CA LEU A 152 31.48 0.49 8.89
C LEU A 152 32.95 0.56 8.44
N ASN A 153 33.41 1.68 7.91
CA ASN A 153 34.79 1.91 7.46
C ASN A 153 35.65 2.67 8.48
N LEU A 154 35.42 2.44 9.80
CA LEU A 154 36.30 2.83 10.86
C LEU A 154 37.24 1.69 11.25
#